data_b136cdccdef00511c1dc607f3167b582
#
_entry.id   b136cdccdef00511c1dc607f3167b582
#
_cell.length_a   1.000
_cell.length_b   1.000
_cell.length_c   1.000
_cell.angle_alpha   90.00
_cell.angle_beta   90.00
_cell.angle_gamma   90.00
#
_symmetry.space_group_name_H-M   'P 1'
#
loop_
_entity.id
_entity.type
_entity.pdbx_description
1 polymer ?
#
loop_
_entity_poly.entity_id
_entity_poly.type
_entity_poly.pdbx_seq_one_letter_code
_entity_poly.pdbx_strand_id
1 'polypeptide(L)'
;FVTLQESGELCLLSGLLGNNRDIFFPKLSEKLHLITFSEIAVRYLQERGYEPYECESEDEARDRAEELIANKQWPCYFFKSDTTGEKDFEEFFTDNEDLDMERFKTIGVIQNEADFEGNKLDEFIEGVEALRDRGTWSKEEIVDLYFSLLPEFEHKETGRYLDQRM
;
A
#
# COMPACT_ATOMS: atom_id res chain seq x y z
N PHE A 1 9.15 -1.05 3.94
CA PHE A 1 9.61 0.15 3.23
C PHE A 1 10.82 -0.19 2.37
N VAL A 2 10.89 0.37 1.18
CA VAL A 2 12.02 0.29 0.26
C VAL A 2 12.54 1.71 0.04
N THR A 3 13.84 1.89 0.03
CA THR A 3 14.43 3.17 -0.35
C THR A 3 14.30 3.40 -1.86
N LEU A 4 14.42 4.64 -2.31
CA LEU A 4 14.42 4.97 -3.75
C LEU A 4 15.52 4.22 -4.49
N GLN A 5 16.67 4.01 -3.86
CA GLN A 5 17.80 3.27 -4.45
C GLN A 5 17.44 1.79 -4.60
N GLU A 6 16.94 1.14 -3.56
CA GLU A 6 16.51 -0.28 -3.61
C GLU A 6 15.40 -0.51 -4.63
N SER A 7 14.43 0.41 -4.71
CA SER A 7 13.39 0.36 -5.73
C SER A 7 13.96 0.44 -7.14
N GLY A 8 14.89 1.37 -7.39
CA GLY A 8 15.58 1.51 -8.66
C GLY A 8 16.42 0.28 -9.03
N GLU A 9 17.13 -0.29 -8.08
CA GLU A 9 17.91 -1.53 -8.26
C GLU A 9 17.00 -2.71 -8.60
N LEU A 10 15.87 -2.86 -7.92
CA LEU A 10 14.88 -3.92 -8.19
C LEU A 10 14.30 -3.79 -9.60
N CYS A 11 13.94 -2.58 -10.03
CA CYS A 11 13.46 -2.32 -11.38
C CYS A 11 14.53 -2.65 -12.44
N LEU A 12 15.79 -2.27 -12.19
CA LEU A 12 16.90 -2.57 -13.09
C LEU A 12 17.15 -4.07 -13.20
N LEU A 13 17.14 -4.79 -12.07
CA LEU A 13 17.29 -6.25 -12.03
C LEU A 13 16.15 -6.95 -12.77
N SER A 14 14.91 -6.47 -12.59
CA SER A 14 13.75 -7.00 -13.32
C SER A 14 13.92 -6.85 -14.83
N GLY A 15 14.38 -5.69 -15.31
CA GLY A 15 14.62 -5.45 -16.72
C GLY A 15 15.79 -6.24 -17.34
N LEU A 16 16.81 -6.57 -16.54
CA LEU A 16 18.00 -7.28 -17.03
C LEU A 16 17.89 -8.81 -16.92
N LEU A 17 17.22 -9.31 -15.87
CA LEU A 17 17.24 -10.72 -15.50
C LEU A 17 15.86 -11.37 -15.53
N GLY A 18 14.80 -10.57 -15.68
CA GLY A 18 13.41 -11.05 -15.76
C GLY A 18 13.10 -11.66 -17.12
N ASN A 19 12.23 -12.66 -17.11
CA ASN A 19 11.52 -13.08 -18.32
C ASN A 19 10.29 -12.18 -18.51
N ASN A 20 9.64 -12.33 -19.66
CA ASN A 20 8.37 -11.62 -19.88
C ASN A 20 7.36 -12.03 -18.81
N ARG A 21 6.74 -11.04 -18.15
CA ARG A 21 5.78 -11.16 -17.05
C ARG A 21 6.33 -11.56 -15.69
N ASP A 22 7.62 -11.73 -15.53
CA ASP A 22 8.19 -11.89 -14.18
C ASP A 22 7.97 -10.62 -13.36
N ILE A 23 7.43 -10.76 -12.15
CA ILE A 23 7.30 -9.66 -11.19
C ILE A 23 8.25 -9.93 -10.03
N PHE A 24 9.23 -9.06 -9.85
CA PHE A 24 10.23 -9.21 -8.81
C PHE A 24 9.78 -8.55 -7.51
N PHE A 25 10.01 -9.23 -6.40
CA PHE A 25 9.73 -8.71 -5.07
C PHE A 25 10.83 -9.07 -4.06
N PRO A 26 11.08 -8.25 -3.03
CA PRO A 26 12.04 -8.59 -1.99
C PRO A 26 11.51 -9.73 -1.13
N LYS A 27 12.32 -10.79 -0.92
CA LYS A 27 11.97 -11.85 0.03
C LYS A 27 11.98 -11.28 1.44
N LEU A 28 10.87 -11.46 2.16
CA LEU A 28 10.83 -11.19 3.59
C LEU A 28 11.72 -12.24 4.29
N SER A 29 12.74 -11.77 4.99
CA SER A 29 13.62 -12.60 5.81
C SER A 29 13.49 -12.18 7.27
N GLU A 30 14.03 -12.97 8.20
CA GLU A 30 14.11 -12.60 9.61
C GLU A 30 14.81 -11.25 9.87
N LYS A 31 15.57 -10.75 8.89
CA LYS A 31 16.24 -9.45 8.92
C LYS A 31 15.42 -8.31 8.29
N LEU A 32 14.45 -8.63 7.46
CA LEU A 32 13.49 -7.72 6.85
C LEU A 32 12.20 -7.79 7.66
N HIS A 33 12.17 -7.12 8.80
CA HIS A 33 10.96 -7.01 9.59
C HIS A 33 10.00 -6.02 8.94
N LEU A 34 8.71 -6.39 8.90
CA LEU A 34 7.66 -5.42 8.66
C LEU A 34 7.73 -4.38 9.77
N ILE A 35 8.01 -3.15 9.40
CA ILE A 35 8.10 -2.03 10.33
C ILE A 35 6.89 -1.13 10.13
N THR A 36 6.20 -0.81 11.21
CA THR A 36 5.03 0.07 11.15
C THR A 36 5.43 1.55 11.05
N PHE A 37 4.54 2.41 10.59
CA PHE A 37 4.77 3.86 10.59
C PHE A 37 4.96 4.40 12.00
N SER A 38 4.24 3.86 12.98
CA SER A 38 4.41 4.23 14.39
C SER A 38 5.79 3.91 14.92
N GLU A 39 6.34 2.73 14.60
CA GLU A 39 7.72 2.38 15.00
C GLU A 39 8.76 3.29 14.34
N ILE A 40 8.57 3.66 13.07
CA ILE A 40 9.44 4.62 12.40
C ILE A 40 9.37 5.99 13.07
N ALA A 41 8.17 6.47 13.37
CA ALA A 41 7.97 7.74 14.06
C ALA A 41 8.66 7.77 15.43
N VAL A 42 8.49 6.70 16.23
CA VAL A 42 9.15 6.56 17.52
C VAL A 42 10.68 6.61 17.40
N ARG A 43 11.26 5.83 16.50
CA ARG A 43 12.72 5.82 16.25
C ARG A 43 13.23 7.20 15.83
N TYR A 44 12.51 7.85 14.91
CA TYR A 44 12.87 9.18 14.45
C TYR A 44 12.85 10.21 15.59
N LEU A 45 11.85 10.18 16.45
CA LEU A 45 11.76 11.07 17.61
C LEU A 45 12.92 10.85 18.56
N GLN A 46 13.25 9.59 18.86
CA GLN A 46 14.38 9.24 19.72
C GLN A 46 15.73 9.71 19.14
N GLU A 47 15.94 9.56 17.83
CA GLU A 47 17.13 10.10 17.14
C GLU A 47 17.21 11.63 17.22
N ARG A 48 16.06 12.31 17.30
CA ARG A 48 15.97 13.77 17.50
C ARG A 48 16.09 14.20 18.97
N GLY A 49 16.22 13.25 19.89
CA GLY A 49 16.35 13.51 21.32
C GLY A 49 15.02 13.82 22.02
N TYR A 50 13.94 13.30 21.49
CA TYR A 50 12.62 13.35 22.12
C TYR A 50 12.17 11.95 22.54
N GLU A 51 11.50 11.86 23.68
CA GLU A 51 10.76 10.65 24.07
C GLU A 51 9.33 10.74 23.56
N PRO A 52 8.79 9.71 22.89
CA PRO A 52 7.39 9.69 22.46
C PRO A 52 6.47 9.63 23.69
N TYR A 53 5.47 10.48 23.71
CA TYR A 53 4.39 10.46 24.70
C TYR A 53 3.09 10.09 23.98
N GLU A 54 2.57 8.91 24.26
CA GLU A 54 1.34 8.42 23.62
C GLU A 54 0.12 9.08 24.26
N CYS A 55 -0.68 9.73 23.43
CA CYS A 55 -1.91 10.42 23.80
C CYS A 55 -3.12 9.57 23.40
N GLU A 56 -4.21 9.71 24.13
CA GLU A 56 -5.45 8.97 23.90
C GLU A 56 -6.29 9.56 22.75
N SER A 57 -6.02 10.82 22.35
CA SER A 57 -6.72 11.51 21.27
C SER A 57 -5.84 12.52 20.56
N GLU A 58 -6.28 12.94 19.36
CA GLU A 58 -5.64 14.01 18.60
C GLU A 58 -5.72 15.36 19.35
N ASP A 59 -6.84 15.65 19.98
CA ASP A 59 -7.04 16.87 20.75
C ASP A 59 -6.08 16.93 21.95
N GLU A 60 -5.92 15.84 22.70
CA GLU A 60 -4.93 15.77 23.77
C GLU A 60 -3.51 16.01 23.25
N ALA A 61 -3.16 15.41 22.12
CA ALA A 61 -1.83 15.60 21.54
C ALA A 61 -1.58 17.06 21.14
N ARG A 62 -2.58 17.77 20.64
CA ARG A 62 -2.51 19.19 20.28
C ARG A 62 -2.44 20.08 21.50
N ASP A 63 -3.30 19.86 22.48
CA ASP A 63 -3.41 20.70 23.68
C ASP A 63 -2.15 20.62 24.55
N ARG A 64 -1.50 19.43 24.60
CA ARG A 64 -0.31 19.22 25.42
C ARG A 64 1.01 19.42 24.68
N ALA A 65 0.98 19.77 23.40
CA ALA A 65 2.19 19.83 22.58
C ALA A 65 3.26 20.77 23.16
N GLU A 66 2.88 21.98 23.57
CA GLU A 66 3.83 22.98 24.08
C GLU A 66 4.50 22.52 25.37
N GLU A 67 3.74 21.97 26.33
CA GLU A 67 4.22 21.43 27.60
C GLU A 67 5.17 20.25 27.37
N LEU A 68 4.76 19.27 26.56
CA LEU A 68 5.51 18.04 26.34
C LEU A 68 6.84 18.32 25.60
N ILE A 69 6.81 19.14 24.55
CA ILE A 69 8.01 19.51 23.78
C ILE A 69 9.03 20.22 24.68
N ALA A 70 8.59 21.10 25.56
CA ALA A 70 9.48 21.77 26.52
C ALA A 70 10.18 20.78 27.44
N ASN A 71 9.55 19.65 27.74
CA ASN A 71 10.08 18.56 28.57
C ASN A 71 10.80 17.46 27.76
N LYS A 72 11.16 17.71 26.49
CA LYS A 72 11.76 16.72 25.59
C LYS A 72 10.91 15.47 25.35
N GLN A 73 9.60 15.59 25.49
CA GLN A 73 8.62 14.60 25.08
C GLN A 73 7.92 15.08 23.82
N TRP A 74 7.52 14.16 22.96
CA TRP A 74 6.76 14.49 21.75
C TRP A 74 5.39 13.83 21.81
N PRO A 75 4.29 14.61 21.71
CA PRO A 75 2.96 14.02 21.75
C PRO A 75 2.72 13.19 20.48
N CYS A 76 2.29 11.96 20.67
CA CYS A 76 1.97 11.01 19.62
C CYS A 76 0.57 10.47 19.80
N TYR A 77 -0.23 10.47 18.76
CA TYR A 77 -1.51 9.78 18.74
C TYR A 77 -1.48 8.74 17.62
N PHE A 78 -1.42 7.47 17.99
CA PHE A 78 -1.40 6.35 17.05
C PHE A 78 -2.81 5.77 16.96
N PHE A 79 -3.35 5.71 15.76
CA PHE A 79 -4.68 5.16 15.51
C PHE A 79 -4.64 4.23 14.29
N LYS A 80 -5.60 3.30 14.25
CA LYS A 80 -5.76 2.43 13.09
C LYS A 80 -6.39 3.24 11.95
N SER A 81 -5.83 3.12 10.75
CA SER A 81 -6.41 3.79 9.59
C SER A 81 -7.84 3.28 9.34
N ASP A 82 -8.71 4.20 8.98
CA ASP A 82 -10.11 3.96 8.64
C ASP A 82 -10.49 4.56 7.28
N THR A 83 -9.47 4.92 6.47
CA THR A 83 -9.67 5.47 5.14
C THR A 83 -10.04 4.40 4.12
N THR A 84 -10.85 4.82 3.13
CA THR A 84 -11.27 3.96 2.02
C THR A 84 -10.07 3.53 1.18
N GLY A 85 -10.00 2.24 0.87
CA GLY A 85 -9.01 1.68 -0.05
C GLY A 85 -7.66 1.36 0.60
N GLU A 86 -7.49 1.55 1.91
CA GLU A 86 -6.28 1.11 2.61
C GLU A 86 -6.36 -0.36 3.04
N LYS A 87 -5.26 -1.07 2.86
CA LYS A 87 -5.05 -2.41 3.40
C LYS A 87 -4.34 -2.34 4.75
N ASP A 88 -4.67 -3.28 5.64
CA ASP A 88 -3.98 -3.41 6.94
C ASP A 88 -2.49 -3.79 6.75
N PHE A 89 -2.19 -4.54 5.68
CA PHE A 89 -0.83 -4.94 5.30
C PHE A 89 -0.70 -4.94 3.77
N GLU A 90 0.45 -4.50 3.29
CA GLU A 90 0.82 -4.65 1.88
C GLU A 90 1.34 -6.07 1.65
N GLU A 91 0.76 -6.76 0.68
CA GLU A 91 1.16 -8.08 0.23
C GLU A 91 1.94 -7.96 -1.07
N PHE A 92 3.01 -8.73 -1.22
CA PHE A 92 3.75 -8.78 -2.49
C PHE A 92 3.12 -9.75 -3.49
N PHE A 93 2.43 -10.76 -2.98
CA PHE A 93 1.80 -11.81 -3.76
C PHE A 93 0.60 -12.40 -3.00
N THR A 94 -0.25 -13.08 -3.71
CA THR A 94 -1.40 -13.82 -3.18
C THR A 94 -1.14 -15.33 -3.23
N ASP A 95 -1.97 -16.12 -2.55
CA ASP A 95 -1.84 -17.57 -2.51
C ASP A 95 -2.07 -18.26 -3.89
N ASN A 96 -2.63 -17.52 -4.85
CA ASN A 96 -2.96 -18.02 -6.18
C ASN A 96 -1.84 -17.81 -7.20
N GLU A 97 -0.74 -17.17 -6.83
CA GLU A 97 0.35 -16.85 -7.74
C GLU A 97 1.46 -17.89 -7.70
N ASP A 98 2.05 -18.18 -8.86
CA ASP A 98 3.18 -19.09 -8.97
C ASP A 98 4.48 -18.37 -8.63
N LEU A 99 5.18 -18.85 -7.60
CA LEU A 99 6.34 -18.20 -7.01
C LEU A 99 7.61 -18.97 -7.27
N ASP A 100 8.59 -18.35 -7.92
CA ASP A 100 9.97 -18.83 -7.96
C ASP A 100 10.77 -18.19 -6.82
N MET A 101 10.94 -18.93 -5.74
CA MET A 101 11.71 -18.52 -4.56
C MET A 101 13.17 -18.95 -4.59
N GLU A 102 13.58 -19.74 -5.58
CA GLU A 102 14.92 -20.33 -5.62
C GLU A 102 15.89 -19.60 -6.57
N ARG A 103 15.36 -18.87 -7.55
CA ARG A 103 16.15 -18.21 -8.59
C ARG A 103 17.16 -17.17 -8.08
N PHE A 104 16.79 -16.42 -7.05
CA PHE A 104 17.67 -15.44 -6.40
C PHE A 104 17.67 -15.60 -4.89
N LYS A 105 18.76 -15.19 -4.25
CA LYS A 105 18.91 -15.33 -2.79
C LYS A 105 17.95 -14.44 -1.99
N THR A 106 17.78 -13.21 -2.40
CA THR A 106 17.05 -12.15 -1.64
C THR A 106 15.80 -11.63 -2.36
N ILE A 107 15.58 -12.06 -3.58
CA ILE A 107 14.46 -11.64 -4.43
C ILE A 107 13.63 -12.88 -4.77
N GLY A 108 12.32 -12.78 -4.61
CA GLY A 108 11.35 -13.72 -5.14
C GLY A 108 10.83 -13.23 -6.49
N VAL A 109 10.32 -14.13 -7.29
CA VAL A 109 9.75 -13.83 -8.60
C VAL A 109 8.36 -14.44 -8.69
N ILE A 110 7.37 -13.62 -8.99
CA ILE A 110 6.05 -14.10 -9.39
C ILE A 110 6.13 -14.41 -10.87
N GLN A 111 5.86 -15.65 -11.26
CA GLN A 111 5.77 -16.09 -12.65
C GLN A 111 4.33 -15.86 -13.13
N ASN A 112 4.05 -14.61 -13.52
CA ASN A 112 2.69 -14.20 -13.84
C ASN A 112 2.29 -14.71 -15.23
N GLU A 113 1.37 -15.66 -15.28
CA GLU A 113 0.74 -16.10 -16.53
C GLU A 113 -0.48 -15.21 -16.87
N ALA A 114 -0.78 -15.10 -18.18
CA ALA A 114 -2.00 -14.43 -18.59
C ALA A 114 -3.16 -15.39 -18.42
N ASP A 115 -3.89 -15.22 -17.37
CA ASP A 115 -5.17 -15.86 -17.16
C ASP A 115 -6.26 -14.80 -17.10
N PHE A 116 -6.93 -14.58 -18.24
CA PHE A 116 -8.02 -13.62 -18.33
C PHE A 116 -9.04 -14.01 -19.39
N GLU A 117 -10.30 -13.72 -19.13
CA GLU A 117 -11.36 -13.88 -20.09
C GLU A 117 -11.43 -12.66 -21.01
N GLY A 118 -11.06 -12.84 -22.29
CA GLY A 118 -11.06 -11.74 -23.26
C GLY A 118 -12.39 -10.98 -23.34
N ASN A 119 -13.50 -11.69 -23.26
CA ASN A 119 -14.84 -11.09 -23.28
C ASN A 119 -15.08 -10.10 -22.12
N LYS A 120 -14.64 -10.45 -20.90
CA LYS A 120 -14.75 -9.55 -19.74
C LYS A 120 -13.89 -8.30 -19.89
N LEU A 121 -12.72 -8.45 -20.50
CA LEU A 121 -11.86 -7.30 -20.79
C LEU A 121 -12.51 -6.37 -21.81
N ASP A 122 -13.09 -6.92 -22.88
CA ASP A 122 -13.80 -6.14 -23.90
C ASP A 122 -15.02 -5.42 -23.27
N GLU A 123 -15.85 -6.11 -22.48
CA GLU A 123 -16.99 -5.52 -21.75
C GLU A 123 -16.55 -4.41 -20.80
N PHE A 124 -15.41 -4.57 -20.10
CA PHE A 124 -14.85 -3.54 -19.24
C PHE A 124 -14.44 -2.30 -20.03
N ILE A 125 -13.72 -2.48 -21.16
CA ILE A 125 -13.28 -1.39 -22.02
C ILE A 125 -14.51 -0.64 -22.58
N GLU A 126 -15.51 -1.36 -23.10
CA GLU A 126 -16.74 -0.77 -23.62
C GLU A 126 -17.49 0.00 -22.51
N GLY A 127 -17.54 -0.54 -21.29
CA GLY A 127 -18.12 0.12 -20.12
C GLY A 127 -17.41 1.44 -19.78
N VAL A 128 -16.09 1.44 -19.75
CA VAL A 128 -15.30 2.66 -19.52
C VAL A 128 -15.52 3.69 -20.62
N GLU A 129 -15.56 3.27 -21.89
CA GLU A 129 -15.83 4.15 -23.02
C GLU A 129 -17.23 4.76 -22.94
N ALA A 130 -18.25 3.96 -22.58
CA ALA A 130 -19.62 4.43 -22.41
C ALA A 130 -19.73 5.48 -21.29
N LEU A 131 -19.04 5.29 -20.15
CA LEU A 131 -18.99 6.28 -19.08
C LEU A 131 -18.33 7.58 -19.55
N ARG A 132 -17.21 7.47 -20.26
CA ARG A 132 -16.50 8.62 -20.80
C ARG A 132 -17.35 9.41 -21.80
N ASP A 133 -18.02 8.74 -22.70
CA ASP A 133 -18.84 9.36 -23.76
C ASP A 133 -20.10 10.03 -23.16
N ARG A 134 -20.66 9.46 -22.09
CA ARG A 134 -21.74 10.08 -21.31
C ARG A 134 -21.27 11.34 -20.58
N GLY A 135 -19.99 11.44 -20.22
CA GLY A 135 -19.40 12.60 -19.55
C GLY A 135 -19.79 12.74 -18.07
N THR A 136 -20.50 11.78 -17.51
CA THR A 136 -20.89 11.73 -16.08
C THR A 136 -20.84 10.29 -15.60
N TRP A 137 -20.34 10.09 -14.38
CA TRP A 137 -20.26 8.78 -13.73
C TRP A 137 -20.34 8.94 -12.22
N SER A 138 -20.76 7.88 -11.56
CA SER A 138 -20.64 7.76 -10.11
C SER A 138 -19.44 6.87 -9.76
N LYS A 139 -19.03 6.91 -8.50
CA LYS A 139 -17.98 6.03 -7.99
C LYS A 139 -18.42 4.57 -8.06
N GLU A 140 -19.66 4.31 -7.71
CA GLU A 140 -20.27 2.99 -7.71
C GLU A 140 -20.20 2.36 -9.11
N GLU A 141 -20.55 3.10 -10.16
CA GLU A 141 -20.47 2.60 -11.55
C GLU A 141 -19.04 2.20 -11.93
N ILE A 142 -18.03 2.96 -11.49
CA ILE A 142 -16.62 2.61 -11.74
C ILE A 142 -16.23 1.36 -10.95
N VAL A 143 -16.60 1.28 -9.67
CA VAL A 143 -16.31 0.13 -8.81
C VAL A 143 -16.96 -1.14 -9.35
N ASP A 144 -18.21 -1.06 -9.82
CA ASP A 144 -18.93 -2.19 -10.41
C ASP A 144 -18.24 -2.72 -11.68
N LEU A 145 -17.70 -1.83 -12.53
CA LEU A 145 -16.88 -2.24 -13.68
C LEU A 145 -15.63 -3.02 -13.25
N TYR A 146 -14.93 -2.57 -12.20
CA TYR A 146 -13.79 -3.32 -11.67
C TYR A 146 -14.18 -4.67 -11.10
N PHE A 147 -15.29 -4.77 -10.35
CA PHE A 147 -15.78 -6.05 -9.84
C PHE A 147 -16.18 -7.02 -10.95
N SER A 148 -16.72 -6.53 -12.07
CA SER A 148 -17.08 -7.38 -13.21
C SER A 148 -15.84 -7.98 -13.89
N LEU A 149 -14.75 -7.21 -13.97
CA LEU A 149 -13.47 -7.65 -14.56
C LEU A 149 -12.67 -8.51 -13.58
N LEU A 150 -12.59 -8.10 -12.33
CA LEU A 150 -11.77 -8.68 -11.27
C LEU A 150 -12.67 -9.07 -10.08
N PRO A 151 -13.24 -10.30 -10.07
CA PRO A 151 -14.12 -10.74 -8.97
C PRO A 151 -13.45 -10.71 -7.58
N GLU A 152 -12.12 -10.78 -7.55
CA GLU A 152 -11.29 -10.74 -6.33
C GLU A 152 -10.90 -9.30 -5.93
N PHE A 153 -11.44 -8.28 -6.62
CA PHE A 153 -11.18 -6.89 -6.28
C PHE A 153 -11.78 -6.52 -4.93
N GLU A 154 -10.95 -6.46 -3.90
CA GLU A 154 -11.36 -6.17 -2.53
C GLU A 154 -11.46 -4.65 -2.29
N HIS A 155 -12.52 -4.02 -2.81
CA HIS A 155 -12.78 -2.62 -2.48
C HIS A 155 -13.56 -2.51 -1.18
N LYS A 156 -12.95 -1.87 -0.17
CA LYS A 156 -13.60 -1.58 1.12
C LYS A 156 -13.95 -0.11 1.20
N GLU A 157 -15.22 0.19 1.09
CA GLU A 157 -15.73 1.55 1.22
C GLU A 157 -16.01 1.89 2.69
N THR A 158 -15.37 2.94 3.20
CA THR A 158 -15.59 3.44 4.57
C THR A 158 -16.26 4.81 4.59
N GLY A 159 -16.37 5.47 3.42
CA GLY A 159 -16.87 6.84 3.30
C GLY A 159 -15.91 7.91 3.81
N ARG A 160 -14.69 7.53 4.15
CA ARG A 160 -13.63 8.44 4.60
C ARG A 160 -12.48 8.42 3.62
N TYR A 161 -12.09 9.59 3.16
CA TYR A 161 -11.06 9.74 2.12
C TYR A 161 -9.86 10.49 2.66
N LEU A 162 -8.67 10.12 2.21
CA LEU A 162 -7.40 10.70 2.64
C LEU A 162 -7.37 12.23 2.42
N ASP A 163 -7.88 12.70 1.28
CA ASP A 163 -7.94 14.13 0.93
C ASP A 163 -8.76 14.98 1.92
N GLN A 164 -9.62 14.36 2.70
CA GLN A 164 -10.42 15.05 3.72
C GLN A 164 -9.66 15.25 5.04
N ARG A 165 -8.48 14.62 5.18
CA ARG A 165 -7.66 14.65 6.39
C ARG A 165 -6.31 15.36 6.21
N MET A 166 -5.97 15.73 4.99
CA MET A 166 -4.81 16.56 4.67
C MET A 166 -5.19 18.05 4.61
#